data_c95f7bb1e97d395446398138e40ef079
#
_entry.id   c95f7bb1e97d395446398138e40ef079
#
_cell.length_a   1.000
_cell.length_b   1.000
_cell.length_c   1.000
_cell.angle_alpha   90.00
_cell.angle_beta   90.00
_cell.angle_gamma   90.00
#
_symmetry.space_group_name_H-M   'P 1'
#
loop_
_entity.id
_entity.type
_entity.pdbx_description
1 polymer ?
#
loop_
_entity_poly.entity_id
_entity_poly.type
_entity_poly.pdbx_seq_one_letter_code
_entity_poly.pdbx_strand_id
1 'polypeptide(L)'
;MPLYTKALEKKWSVRFLKIRKSHIRNLFSIKLLSDYVVISHDLPLKRIKKLGWAGKYIYVEHGLGPMKYYTYKYKFFHEADLLFYPGEVFKRKMEAINPNFKNGLLGGYPKMDDLYHMTINKSALCQKYNLDPSKPIILFAPSWGGKYSKNYGINNLKYLNDVENVIAIPHPADYKIARKMNAIIPKESEGINKFIHLADIIISDISSVLAEACLLDKPVIQIELTTYPGCFPEADKRNEDAWISKTKLDEEANLTKRTKRPFKLPYIDEDWILGHTCKPESLPKTIKLVMDEKGKFSSNRKYWAEQCCWKFDGNISNRMLDMIECFIDKNVPVQLAEIS
;
A
#
# COMPACT_ATOMS: atom_id res chain seq x y z
N MET A 1 -2.78 5.13 -12.91
CA MET A 1 -2.50 6.41 -12.25
C MET A 1 -3.75 7.29 -12.22
N PRO A 2 -4.75 6.92 -11.41
CA PRO A 2 -6.08 7.52 -11.47
C PRO A 2 -6.08 9.04 -11.28
N LEU A 3 -5.35 9.53 -10.26
CA LEU A 3 -5.29 10.95 -9.97
C LEU A 3 -4.80 11.80 -11.16
N TYR A 4 -3.74 11.36 -11.85
CA TYR A 4 -3.22 12.06 -13.04
C TYR A 4 -4.22 12.06 -14.19
N THR A 5 -4.86 10.92 -14.45
CA THR A 5 -5.87 10.78 -15.50
C THR A 5 -7.05 11.73 -15.24
N LYS A 6 -7.55 11.75 -14.01
CA LYS A 6 -8.64 12.64 -13.60
C LYS A 6 -8.27 14.12 -13.67
N ALA A 7 -7.02 14.50 -13.34
CA ALA A 7 -6.55 15.87 -13.51
C ALA A 7 -6.55 16.30 -14.99
N LEU A 8 -6.19 15.41 -15.92
CA LEU A 8 -6.31 15.68 -17.35
C LEU A 8 -7.77 15.83 -17.80
N GLU A 9 -8.67 14.99 -17.29
CA GLU A 9 -10.12 15.11 -17.57
C GLU A 9 -10.67 16.47 -17.10
N LYS A 10 -10.18 17.00 -15.98
CA LYS A 10 -10.47 18.36 -15.49
C LYS A 10 -9.75 19.48 -16.28
N LYS A 11 -9.03 19.14 -17.34
CA LYS A 11 -8.25 20.07 -18.18
C LYS A 11 -7.15 20.82 -17.42
N TRP A 12 -6.63 20.26 -16.32
CA TRP A 12 -5.49 20.85 -15.63
C TRP A 12 -4.22 20.74 -16.48
N SER A 13 -3.38 21.76 -16.44
CA SER A 13 -2.05 21.72 -17.04
C SER A 13 -1.11 20.91 -16.14
N VAL A 14 -1.12 19.59 -16.27
CA VAL A 14 -0.32 18.68 -15.46
C VAL A 14 0.65 17.88 -16.31
N ARG A 15 1.82 17.57 -15.74
CA ARG A 15 2.81 16.68 -16.34
C ARG A 15 3.14 15.52 -15.41
N PHE A 16 3.07 14.32 -15.95
CA PHE A 16 3.58 13.15 -15.25
C PHE A 16 5.07 12.98 -15.52
N LEU A 17 5.87 13.07 -14.46
CA LEU A 17 7.32 12.91 -14.57
C LEU A 17 7.77 11.65 -13.84
N LYS A 18 8.25 10.66 -14.60
CA LYS A 18 8.93 9.50 -14.03
C LYS A 18 10.36 9.87 -13.72
N ILE A 19 10.68 10.06 -12.45
CA ILE A 19 12.03 10.45 -12.01
C ILE A 19 12.84 9.20 -11.70
N ARG A 20 13.79 8.87 -12.58
CA ARG A 20 14.86 7.89 -12.33
C ARG A 20 16.16 8.63 -12.05
N LYS A 21 17.18 7.92 -11.52
CA LYS A 21 18.52 8.50 -11.25
C LYS A 21 19.14 9.23 -12.46
N SER A 22 18.82 8.83 -13.68
CA SER A 22 19.34 9.38 -14.95
C SER A 22 18.56 10.58 -15.50
N HIS A 23 17.44 11.00 -14.88
CA HIS A 23 16.54 12.00 -15.47
C HIS A 23 16.75 13.41 -14.90
N ILE A 24 17.98 13.91 -14.94
CA ILE A 24 18.32 15.27 -14.45
C ILE A 24 17.51 16.34 -15.17
N ARG A 25 17.24 16.21 -16.47
CA ARG A 25 16.43 17.16 -17.24
C ARG A 25 15.02 17.37 -16.66
N ASN A 26 14.40 16.28 -16.17
CA ASN A 26 13.07 16.36 -15.56
C ASN A 26 13.07 17.17 -14.26
N LEU A 27 14.18 17.13 -13.50
CA LEU A 27 14.32 17.93 -12.27
C LEU A 27 14.42 19.44 -12.57
N PHE A 28 15.14 19.81 -13.61
CA PHE A 28 15.21 21.21 -14.06
C PHE A 28 13.85 21.70 -14.58
N SER A 29 13.12 20.86 -15.31
CA SER A 29 11.75 21.20 -15.76
C SER A 29 10.81 21.48 -14.59
N ILE A 30 10.89 20.73 -13.49
CA ILE A 30 10.10 21.00 -12.28
C ILE A 30 10.48 22.36 -11.69
N LYS A 31 11.78 22.64 -11.55
CA LYS A 31 12.25 23.93 -11.01
C LYS A 31 11.70 25.14 -11.78
N LEU A 32 11.67 25.05 -13.10
CA LEU A 32 11.33 26.18 -13.97
C LEU A 32 9.83 26.34 -14.22
N LEU A 33 9.04 25.28 -14.07
CA LEU A 33 7.68 25.21 -14.61
C LEU A 33 6.61 24.88 -13.56
N SER A 34 6.97 24.65 -12.30
CA SER A 34 6.01 24.18 -11.33
C SER A 34 6.14 24.82 -9.97
N ASP A 35 5.07 25.48 -9.53
CA ASP A 35 4.92 25.98 -8.16
C ASP A 35 4.47 24.86 -7.20
N TYR A 36 3.84 23.84 -7.72
CA TYR A 36 3.35 22.68 -6.97
C TYR A 36 3.83 21.35 -7.55
N VAL A 37 4.16 20.41 -6.69
CA VAL A 37 4.42 19.00 -7.10
C VAL A 37 3.63 18.06 -6.20
N VAL A 38 3.00 17.07 -6.84
CA VAL A 38 2.40 15.93 -6.14
C VAL A 38 3.39 14.77 -6.12
N ILE A 39 3.73 14.29 -4.96
CA ILE A 39 4.74 13.24 -4.77
C ILE A 39 4.18 12.09 -3.94
N SER A 40 4.72 10.89 -4.16
CA SER A 40 4.47 9.70 -3.34
C SER A 40 5.74 9.11 -2.73
N HIS A 41 6.90 9.78 -2.94
CA HIS A 41 8.22 9.37 -2.44
C HIS A 41 9.13 10.59 -2.22
N ASP A 42 10.09 10.46 -1.30
CA ASP A 42 11.02 11.54 -0.90
C ASP A 42 12.11 11.90 -1.93
N LEU A 43 12.55 10.90 -2.71
CA LEU A 43 13.74 11.04 -3.55
C LEU A 43 13.69 12.20 -4.56
N PRO A 44 12.57 12.45 -5.27
CA PRO A 44 12.45 13.60 -6.15
C PRO A 44 12.60 14.93 -5.42
N LEU A 45 11.97 15.07 -4.26
CA LEU A 45 11.93 16.32 -3.49
C LEU A 45 13.31 16.78 -3.05
N LYS A 46 14.12 15.90 -2.45
CA LYS A 46 15.50 16.23 -2.04
C LYS A 46 16.34 16.77 -3.19
N ARG A 47 16.13 16.24 -4.40
CA ARG A 47 16.89 16.67 -5.59
C ARG A 47 16.44 18.00 -6.12
N ILE A 48 15.14 18.26 -6.24
CA ILE A 48 14.63 19.54 -6.74
C ILE A 48 14.90 20.69 -5.75
N LYS A 49 14.80 20.43 -4.44
CA LYS A 49 15.18 21.40 -3.40
C LYS A 49 16.67 21.78 -3.51
N LYS A 50 17.57 20.82 -3.73
CA LYS A 50 19.00 21.07 -3.97
C LYS A 50 19.27 21.93 -5.22
N LEU A 51 18.36 21.95 -6.18
CA LEU A 51 18.43 22.83 -7.36
C LEU A 51 17.84 24.21 -7.11
N GLY A 52 17.43 24.52 -5.87
CA GLY A 52 16.84 25.80 -5.49
C GLY A 52 15.36 25.95 -5.85
N TRP A 53 14.63 24.84 -5.97
CA TRP A 53 13.18 24.90 -6.10
C TRP A 53 12.55 25.27 -4.75
N ALA A 54 11.69 26.27 -4.75
CA ALA A 54 11.02 26.84 -3.57
C ALA A 54 9.49 26.66 -3.59
N GLY A 55 8.97 25.86 -4.49
CA GLY A 55 7.53 25.60 -4.58
C GLY A 55 7.02 24.68 -3.46
N LYS A 56 5.71 24.46 -3.45
CA LYS A 56 4.98 23.64 -2.49
C LYS A 56 4.84 22.20 -2.94
N TYR A 57 4.86 21.25 -2.02
CA TYR A 57 4.63 19.86 -2.36
C TYR A 57 3.48 19.23 -1.59
N ILE A 58 2.73 18.42 -2.32
CA ILE A 58 1.58 17.68 -1.85
C ILE A 58 1.97 16.20 -1.79
N TYR A 59 1.84 15.59 -0.63
CA TYR A 59 2.14 14.17 -0.48
C TYR A 59 0.87 13.31 -0.59
N VAL A 60 0.93 12.31 -1.47
CA VAL A 60 -0.11 11.28 -1.63
C VAL A 60 0.51 9.92 -1.36
N GLU A 61 -0.09 9.13 -0.50
CA GLU A 61 0.42 7.82 -0.11
C GLU A 61 0.48 6.85 -1.31
N HIS A 62 1.42 5.91 -1.27
CA HIS A 62 1.65 4.94 -2.34
C HIS A 62 1.24 3.51 -2.00
N GLY A 63 0.57 3.31 -0.85
CA GLY A 63 0.09 2.00 -0.42
C GLY A 63 -0.70 2.04 0.89
N LEU A 64 -1.60 1.09 1.07
CA LEU A 64 -2.41 0.94 2.29
C LEU A 64 -1.66 0.11 3.36
N GLY A 65 -0.47 0.54 3.75
CA GLY A 65 0.37 -0.15 4.73
C GLY A 65 0.64 0.65 5.99
N PRO A 66 -0.36 0.96 6.84
CA PRO A 66 -0.17 1.78 8.05
C PRO A 66 0.73 1.12 9.10
N MET A 67 0.85 -0.21 9.07
CA MET A 67 1.63 -1.01 10.01
C MET A 67 3.14 -0.91 9.79
N LYS A 68 3.57 -0.46 8.63
CA LYS A 68 5.00 -0.32 8.35
C LYS A 68 5.57 0.77 9.23
N TYR A 69 6.57 0.43 10.03
CA TYR A 69 7.20 1.35 10.99
C TYR A 69 7.72 2.64 10.34
N TYR A 70 8.14 2.59 9.07
CA TYR A 70 8.66 3.75 8.36
C TYR A 70 7.57 4.70 7.84
N THR A 71 6.28 4.34 7.93
CA THR A 71 5.19 5.24 7.57
C THR A 71 5.24 6.45 8.51
N TYR A 72 5.40 7.65 7.93
CA TYR A 72 5.62 8.93 8.63
C TYR A 72 6.89 9.04 9.48
N LYS A 73 7.87 8.17 9.25
CA LYS A 73 9.16 8.21 9.96
C LYS A 73 10.01 9.43 9.56
N TYR A 74 9.99 9.83 8.31
CA TYR A 74 10.94 10.79 7.76
C TYR A 74 10.42 12.22 7.77
N LYS A 75 11.34 13.21 7.89
CA LYS A 75 11.04 14.65 7.95
C LYS A 75 10.17 15.15 6.81
N PHE A 76 10.34 14.64 5.59
CA PHE A 76 9.59 15.10 4.44
C PHE A 76 8.07 14.88 4.55
N PHE A 77 7.59 13.96 5.38
CA PHE A 77 6.16 13.85 5.67
C PHE A 77 5.65 15.01 6.51
N HIS A 78 6.47 15.46 7.47
CA HIS A 78 6.11 16.51 8.43
C HIS A 78 6.32 17.93 7.90
N GLU A 79 7.06 18.06 6.80
CA GLU A 79 7.30 19.32 6.10
C GLU A 79 6.39 19.49 4.88
N ALA A 80 5.43 18.58 4.65
CA ALA A 80 4.51 18.67 3.53
C ALA A 80 3.59 19.88 3.67
N ASP A 81 3.42 20.64 2.58
CA ASP A 81 2.47 21.73 2.52
C ASP A 81 1.02 21.24 2.55
N LEU A 82 0.79 20.02 2.00
CA LEU A 82 -0.43 19.25 2.14
C LEU A 82 -0.09 17.77 2.12
N LEU A 83 -0.69 16.98 3.02
CA LEU A 83 -0.53 15.53 3.08
C LEU A 83 -1.89 14.86 3.11
N PHE A 84 -2.12 13.92 2.21
CA PHE A 84 -3.34 13.12 2.20
C PHE A 84 -3.17 11.81 2.95
N TYR A 85 -4.01 11.61 4.00
CA TYR A 85 -4.12 10.33 4.68
C TYR A 85 -5.03 9.40 3.89
N PRO A 86 -4.60 8.16 3.61
CA PRO A 86 -5.48 7.17 2.99
C PRO A 86 -6.71 6.85 3.81
N GLY A 87 -6.58 6.79 5.12
CA GLY A 87 -7.65 6.49 6.07
C GLY A 87 -7.33 6.94 7.48
N GLU A 88 -8.27 6.72 8.39
CA GLU A 88 -8.21 7.20 9.78
C GLU A 88 -7.00 6.66 10.55
N VAL A 89 -6.58 5.43 10.32
CA VAL A 89 -5.42 4.85 11.00
C VAL A 89 -4.12 5.57 10.65
N PHE A 90 -4.00 6.10 9.44
CA PHE A 90 -2.85 6.90 9.02
C PHE A 90 -2.84 8.26 9.71
N LYS A 91 -4.00 8.89 9.82
CA LYS A 91 -4.17 10.15 10.54
C LYS A 91 -3.78 9.99 12.01
N ARG A 92 -4.35 9.00 12.71
CA ARG A 92 -4.00 8.70 14.12
C ARG A 92 -2.50 8.41 14.29
N LYS A 93 -1.88 7.69 13.34
CA LYS A 93 -0.44 7.45 13.37
C LYS A 93 0.36 8.76 13.28
N MET A 94 -0.03 9.67 12.39
CA MET A 94 0.61 10.98 12.27
C MET A 94 0.43 11.80 13.55
N GLU A 95 -0.78 11.86 14.10
CA GLU A 95 -1.09 12.58 15.33
C GLU A 95 -0.29 12.06 16.54
N ALA A 96 -0.09 10.76 16.62
CA ALA A 96 0.73 10.16 17.68
C ALA A 96 2.24 10.48 17.53
N ILE A 97 2.73 10.63 16.30
CA ILE A 97 4.13 10.94 16.00
C ILE A 97 4.39 12.44 16.10
N ASN A 98 3.49 13.25 15.55
CA ASN A 98 3.61 14.71 15.48
C ASN A 98 2.22 15.37 15.68
N PRO A 99 1.80 15.59 16.93
CA PRO A 99 0.49 16.19 17.22
C PRO A 99 0.35 17.63 16.73
N ASN A 100 1.46 18.29 16.39
CA ASN A 100 1.49 19.66 15.89
C ASN A 100 1.36 19.74 14.36
N PHE A 101 1.35 18.61 13.64
CA PHE A 101 1.17 18.60 12.19
C PHE A 101 -0.27 18.95 11.82
N LYS A 102 -0.47 20.05 11.07
CA LYS A 102 -1.79 20.58 10.74
C LYS A 102 -2.16 20.50 9.25
N ASN A 103 -1.20 20.10 8.41
CA ASN A 103 -1.36 20.10 6.96
C ASN A 103 -1.86 18.75 6.40
N GLY A 104 -2.52 17.93 7.22
CA GLY A 104 -3.00 16.62 6.84
C GLY A 104 -4.50 16.56 6.64
N LEU A 105 -4.97 15.94 5.55
CA LEU A 105 -6.38 15.73 5.24
C LEU A 105 -6.66 14.25 4.95
N LEU A 106 -7.83 13.77 5.31
CA LEU A 106 -8.34 12.49 4.82
C LEU A 106 -8.65 12.61 3.33
N GLY A 107 -7.99 11.81 2.50
CA GLY A 107 -8.14 11.87 1.05
C GLY A 107 -8.48 10.52 0.39
N GLY A 108 -8.33 9.43 1.11
CA GLY A 108 -8.40 8.09 0.52
C GLY A 108 -7.10 7.73 -0.23
N TYR A 109 -7.16 6.65 -1.00
CA TYR A 109 -6.04 6.19 -1.80
C TYR A 109 -6.46 6.06 -3.27
N PRO A 110 -6.05 6.98 -4.17
CA PRO A 110 -6.57 7.10 -5.54
C PRO A 110 -6.49 5.82 -6.39
N LYS A 111 -5.48 4.96 -6.15
CA LYS A 111 -5.37 3.66 -6.84
C LYS A 111 -6.58 2.77 -6.61
N MET A 112 -7.32 2.99 -5.54
CA MET A 112 -8.49 2.17 -5.19
C MET A 112 -9.70 2.46 -6.05
N ASP A 113 -9.75 3.60 -6.75
CA ASP A 113 -10.77 3.83 -7.77
C ASP A 113 -10.68 2.79 -8.90
N ASP A 114 -9.43 2.46 -9.33
CA ASP A 114 -9.22 1.38 -10.31
C ASP A 114 -9.67 0.02 -9.77
N LEU A 115 -9.48 -0.24 -8.46
CA LEU A 115 -9.94 -1.47 -7.84
C LEU A 115 -11.47 -1.52 -7.75
N TYR A 116 -12.10 -0.40 -7.36
CA TYR A 116 -13.56 -0.29 -7.21
C TYR A 116 -14.30 -0.51 -8.53
N HIS A 117 -13.86 0.17 -9.60
CA HIS A 117 -14.52 0.10 -10.91
C HIS A 117 -14.13 -1.13 -11.74
N MET A 118 -13.19 -1.93 -11.27
CA MET A 118 -12.69 -3.06 -12.03
C MET A 118 -13.75 -4.16 -12.15
N THR A 119 -14.06 -4.52 -13.37
CA THR A 119 -14.81 -5.73 -13.71
C THR A 119 -13.88 -6.76 -14.35
N ILE A 120 -14.07 -8.02 -14.05
CA ILE A 120 -13.25 -9.11 -14.59
C ILE A 120 -14.14 -10.13 -15.32
N ASN A 121 -13.61 -10.69 -16.40
CA ASN A 121 -14.15 -11.92 -16.97
C ASN A 121 -13.41 -13.11 -16.32
N LYS A 122 -14.03 -13.72 -15.29
CA LYS A 122 -13.44 -14.82 -14.53
C LYS A 122 -13.09 -16.00 -15.45
N SER A 123 -13.99 -16.39 -16.36
CA SER A 123 -13.77 -17.51 -17.28
C SER A 123 -12.56 -17.27 -18.20
N ALA A 124 -12.46 -16.12 -18.81
CA ALA A 124 -11.33 -15.77 -19.67
C ALA A 124 -10.00 -15.74 -18.90
N LEU A 125 -10.00 -15.28 -17.64
CA LEU A 125 -8.80 -15.29 -16.80
C LEU A 125 -8.42 -16.72 -16.38
N CYS A 126 -9.39 -17.56 -16.02
CA CYS A 126 -9.13 -18.96 -15.73
C CYS A 126 -8.52 -19.68 -16.95
N GLN A 127 -9.10 -19.50 -18.12
CA GLN A 127 -8.55 -20.05 -19.37
C GLN A 127 -7.12 -19.55 -19.64
N LYS A 128 -6.90 -18.23 -19.55
CA LYS A 128 -5.58 -17.62 -19.78
C LYS A 128 -4.47 -18.18 -18.90
N TYR A 129 -4.78 -18.48 -17.64
CA TYR A 129 -3.82 -18.95 -16.65
C TYR A 129 -3.90 -20.43 -16.37
N ASN A 130 -4.70 -21.17 -17.13
CA ASN A 130 -4.93 -22.62 -16.96
C ASN A 130 -5.36 -22.96 -15.52
N LEU A 131 -6.35 -22.21 -15.01
CA LEU A 131 -6.94 -22.42 -13.69
C LEU A 131 -8.20 -23.25 -13.81
N ASP A 132 -8.44 -24.14 -12.87
CA ASP A 132 -9.69 -24.89 -12.75
C ASP A 132 -10.77 -24.00 -12.09
N PRO A 133 -11.81 -23.57 -12.81
CA PRO A 133 -12.82 -22.66 -12.24
C PRO A 133 -13.69 -23.30 -11.17
N SER A 134 -13.67 -24.65 -11.01
CA SER A 134 -14.40 -25.39 -9.97
C SER A 134 -13.68 -25.41 -8.63
N LYS A 135 -12.39 -25.06 -8.61
CA LYS A 135 -11.53 -25.03 -7.42
C LYS A 135 -11.27 -23.60 -6.94
N PRO A 136 -10.98 -23.41 -5.66
CA PRO A 136 -10.60 -22.10 -5.13
C PRO A 136 -9.38 -21.53 -5.83
N ILE A 137 -9.43 -20.23 -6.16
CA ILE A 137 -8.31 -19.50 -6.74
C ILE A 137 -7.60 -18.74 -5.62
N ILE A 138 -6.30 -18.95 -5.52
CA ILE A 138 -5.47 -18.40 -4.45
C ILE A 138 -4.51 -17.38 -5.03
N LEU A 139 -4.52 -16.18 -4.47
CA LEU A 139 -3.54 -15.14 -4.78
C LEU A 139 -2.48 -15.11 -3.68
N PHE A 140 -1.24 -15.43 -4.04
CA PHE A 140 -0.07 -15.26 -3.18
C PHE A 140 0.68 -13.98 -3.55
N ALA A 141 0.61 -12.97 -2.71
CA ALA A 141 1.15 -11.63 -2.99
C ALA A 141 1.96 -11.09 -1.81
N PRO A 142 3.17 -11.61 -1.57
CA PRO A 142 3.99 -11.22 -0.43
C PRO A 142 4.67 -9.88 -0.65
N SER A 143 5.21 -9.28 0.43
CA SER A 143 6.11 -8.15 0.37
C SER A 143 7.47 -8.53 -0.22
N TRP A 144 8.34 -7.52 -0.40
CA TRP A 144 9.68 -7.72 -0.96
C TRP A 144 10.64 -8.44 0.01
N GLY A 145 11.77 -8.92 -0.51
CA GLY A 145 12.84 -9.50 0.29
C GLY A 145 13.35 -10.85 -0.22
N GLY A 146 12.67 -11.46 -1.19
CA GLY A 146 13.05 -12.76 -1.74
C GLY A 146 14.49 -12.84 -2.26
N LYS A 147 15.04 -11.74 -2.73
CA LYS A 147 16.44 -11.67 -3.19
C LYS A 147 17.48 -11.74 -2.06
N TYR A 148 17.07 -11.55 -0.81
CA TYR A 148 17.99 -11.53 0.34
C TYR A 148 18.03 -12.85 1.10
N SER A 149 16.96 -13.63 1.06
CA SER A 149 16.90 -14.94 1.72
C SER A 149 15.88 -15.87 1.08
N LYS A 150 16.19 -17.18 1.13
CA LYS A 150 15.27 -18.26 0.70
C LYS A 150 14.01 -18.38 1.57
N ASN A 151 13.93 -17.63 2.66
CA ASN A 151 12.81 -17.66 3.62
C ASN A 151 11.96 -16.40 3.57
N TYR A 152 12.21 -15.45 2.65
CA TYR A 152 11.48 -14.19 2.60
C TYR A 152 10.66 -14.04 1.32
N GLY A 153 9.57 -13.27 1.43
CA GLY A 153 8.76 -12.83 0.31
C GLY A 153 8.32 -13.96 -0.59
N ILE A 154 8.55 -13.80 -1.88
CA ILE A 154 8.12 -14.77 -2.91
C ILE A 154 8.69 -16.17 -2.74
N ASN A 155 9.81 -16.35 -2.04
CA ASN A 155 10.40 -17.68 -1.82
C ASN A 155 9.54 -18.60 -0.92
N ASN A 156 8.57 -18.03 -0.18
CA ASN A 156 7.60 -18.83 0.57
C ASN A 156 6.55 -19.50 -0.33
N LEU A 157 6.53 -19.20 -1.62
CA LEU A 157 5.71 -19.90 -2.62
C LEU A 157 5.98 -21.42 -2.63
N LYS A 158 7.18 -21.84 -2.24
CA LYS A 158 7.56 -23.28 -2.10
C LYS A 158 6.61 -24.09 -1.22
N TYR A 159 5.95 -23.46 -0.24
CA TYR A 159 4.98 -24.11 0.63
C TYR A 159 3.59 -24.29 0.00
N LEU A 160 3.42 -23.78 -1.22
CA LEU A 160 2.19 -23.91 -2.00
C LEU A 160 2.38 -24.77 -3.26
N ASN A 161 3.51 -25.48 -3.40
CA ASN A 161 3.80 -26.30 -4.59
C ASN A 161 2.74 -27.38 -4.87
N ASP A 162 2.15 -27.94 -3.81
CA ASP A 162 1.10 -28.98 -3.90
C ASP A 162 -0.32 -28.40 -3.82
N VAL A 163 -0.46 -27.07 -3.88
CA VAL A 163 -1.74 -26.38 -3.87
C VAL A 163 -2.08 -25.93 -5.29
N GLU A 164 -3.24 -26.35 -5.76
CA GLU A 164 -3.71 -25.99 -7.11
C GLU A 164 -4.22 -24.55 -7.16
N ASN A 165 -4.33 -24.00 -8.37
CA ASN A 165 -4.87 -22.66 -8.64
C ASN A 165 -4.19 -21.51 -7.89
N VAL A 166 -2.88 -21.62 -7.67
CA VAL A 166 -2.11 -20.55 -7.04
C VAL A 166 -1.55 -19.61 -8.10
N ILE A 167 -1.92 -18.35 -8.02
CA ILE A 167 -1.32 -17.25 -8.77
C ILE A 167 -0.39 -16.49 -7.84
N ALA A 168 0.87 -16.33 -8.23
CA ALA A 168 1.83 -15.59 -7.42
C ALA A 168 2.17 -14.25 -8.07
N ILE A 169 1.98 -13.17 -7.32
CA ILE A 169 2.36 -11.82 -7.73
C ILE A 169 3.45 -11.31 -6.79
N PRO A 170 4.72 -11.36 -7.22
CA PRO A 170 5.83 -10.89 -6.42
C PRO A 170 5.84 -9.36 -6.32
N HIS A 171 6.46 -8.85 -5.27
CA HIS A 171 6.84 -7.44 -5.25
C HIS A 171 7.73 -7.12 -6.47
N PRO A 172 7.66 -5.91 -7.09
CA PRO A 172 8.46 -5.54 -8.27
C PRO A 172 9.95 -5.86 -8.17
N ALA A 173 10.54 -5.74 -6.97
CA ALA A 173 11.95 -6.06 -6.73
C ALA A 173 12.30 -7.55 -6.86
N ASP A 174 11.33 -8.44 -6.76
CA ASP A 174 11.52 -9.90 -6.70
C ASP A 174 11.07 -10.63 -8.00
N TYR A 175 10.55 -9.94 -9.01
CA TYR A 175 10.11 -10.56 -10.28
C TYR A 175 11.21 -11.37 -10.96
N LYS A 176 12.48 -10.91 -10.90
CA LYS A 176 13.59 -11.63 -11.50
C LYS A 176 13.80 -13.02 -10.90
N ILE A 177 13.51 -13.18 -9.60
CA ILE A 177 13.60 -14.46 -8.89
C ILE A 177 12.36 -15.29 -9.20
N ALA A 178 11.19 -14.69 -9.07
CA ALA A 178 9.91 -15.34 -9.26
C ALA A 178 9.76 -16.00 -10.63
N ARG A 179 10.22 -15.36 -11.69
CA ARG A 179 10.19 -15.91 -13.07
C ARG A 179 10.97 -17.22 -13.26
N LYS A 180 11.80 -17.60 -12.29
CA LYS A 180 12.53 -18.88 -12.30
C LYS A 180 11.79 -19.99 -11.53
N MET A 181 10.67 -19.67 -10.90
CA MET A 181 9.86 -20.62 -10.14
C MET A 181 8.88 -21.32 -11.06
N ASN A 182 8.57 -22.56 -10.75
CA ASN A 182 7.50 -23.33 -11.41
C ASN A 182 6.15 -22.91 -10.82
N ALA A 183 5.61 -21.78 -11.25
CA ALA A 183 4.36 -21.23 -10.74
C ALA A 183 3.71 -20.28 -11.75
N ILE A 184 2.42 -20.02 -11.60
CA ILE A 184 1.69 -19.04 -12.40
C ILE A 184 2.05 -17.63 -11.92
N ILE A 185 2.90 -16.95 -12.69
CA ILE A 185 3.37 -15.59 -12.38
C ILE A 185 3.00 -14.65 -13.53
N PRO A 186 1.94 -13.84 -13.37
CA PRO A 186 1.55 -12.85 -14.36
C PRO A 186 2.65 -11.83 -14.65
N LYS A 187 2.58 -11.18 -15.81
CA LYS A 187 3.50 -10.09 -16.14
C LYS A 187 3.27 -8.90 -15.18
N GLU A 188 4.33 -8.23 -14.78
CA GLU A 188 4.28 -7.05 -13.90
C GLU A 188 3.33 -5.96 -14.43
N SER A 189 3.27 -5.78 -15.75
CA SER A 189 2.39 -4.81 -16.42
C SER A 189 0.90 -5.09 -16.28
N GLU A 190 0.52 -6.31 -15.87
CA GLU A 190 -0.89 -6.68 -15.72
C GLU A 190 -1.53 -6.12 -14.44
N GLY A 191 -0.72 -5.63 -13.52
CA GLY A 191 -1.20 -5.12 -12.23
C GLY A 191 -1.80 -6.20 -11.33
N ILE A 192 -2.11 -5.84 -10.10
CA ILE A 192 -2.63 -6.79 -9.11
C ILE A 192 -4.15 -6.78 -8.99
N ASN A 193 -4.82 -5.66 -9.28
CA ASN A 193 -6.24 -5.45 -8.97
C ASN A 193 -7.15 -6.56 -9.51
N LYS A 194 -6.97 -6.98 -10.78
CA LYS A 194 -7.79 -8.05 -11.36
C LYS A 194 -7.61 -9.41 -10.67
N PHE A 195 -6.44 -9.65 -10.08
CA PHE A 195 -6.17 -10.89 -9.35
C PHE A 195 -6.74 -10.83 -7.93
N ILE A 196 -6.85 -9.65 -7.31
CA ILE A 196 -7.59 -9.46 -6.07
C ILE A 196 -9.08 -9.78 -6.31
N HIS A 197 -9.67 -9.30 -7.42
CA HIS A 197 -11.04 -9.66 -7.80
C HIS A 197 -11.21 -11.15 -8.08
N LEU A 198 -10.28 -11.75 -8.80
CA LEU A 198 -10.31 -13.15 -9.24
C LEU A 198 -10.20 -14.13 -8.06
N ALA A 199 -9.37 -13.82 -7.07
CA ALA A 199 -9.04 -14.73 -5.98
C ALA A 199 -10.21 -14.98 -5.01
N ASP A 200 -10.32 -16.21 -4.54
CA ASP A 200 -11.20 -16.60 -3.44
C ASP A 200 -10.50 -16.44 -2.08
N ILE A 201 -9.16 -16.56 -2.05
CA ILE A 201 -8.31 -16.37 -0.86
C ILE A 201 -7.07 -15.55 -1.26
N ILE A 202 -6.68 -14.60 -0.41
CA ILE A 202 -5.46 -13.81 -0.60
C ILE A 202 -4.48 -14.11 0.53
N ILE A 203 -3.26 -14.50 0.15
CA ILE A 203 -2.18 -14.83 1.08
C ILE A 203 -1.08 -13.77 0.97
N SER A 204 -0.73 -13.18 2.08
CA SER A 204 0.37 -12.21 2.14
C SER A 204 1.01 -12.15 3.53
N ASP A 205 2.03 -11.33 3.66
CA ASP A 205 2.74 -11.07 4.93
C ASP A 205 2.39 -9.67 5.49
N ILE A 206 3.21 -8.64 5.25
CA ILE A 206 2.95 -7.23 5.64
C ILE A 206 2.64 -6.31 4.45
N SER A 207 2.29 -6.88 3.31
CA SER A 207 2.00 -6.09 2.12
C SER A 207 0.67 -5.34 2.25
N SER A 208 0.58 -4.15 1.64
CA SER A 208 -0.66 -3.37 1.52
C SER A 208 -1.80 -4.13 0.84
N VAL A 209 -1.50 -5.19 0.11
CA VAL A 209 -2.49 -6.03 -0.57
C VAL A 209 -3.52 -6.62 0.39
N LEU A 210 -3.16 -6.82 1.66
CA LEU A 210 -4.11 -7.30 2.66
C LEU A 210 -5.19 -6.26 2.97
N ALA A 211 -4.83 -4.98 3.07
CA ALA A 211 -5.82 -3.92 3.20
C ALA A 211 -6.64 -3.75 1.91
N GLU A 212 -5.99 -3.85 0.74
CA GLU A 212 -6.68 -3.83 -0.56
C GLU A 212 -7.69 -4.98 -0.68
N ALA A 213 -7.35 -6.17 -0.17
CA ALA A 213 -8.25 -7.34 -0.10
C ALA A 213 -9.46 -7.09 0.81
N CYS A 214 -9.25 -6.41 1.95
CA CYS A 214 -10.32 -6.07 2.88
C CYS A 214 -11.36 -5.13 2.26
N LEU A 215 -10.97 -4.24 1.33
CA LEU A 215 -11.91 -3.36 0.62
C LEU A 215 -12.95 -4.15 -0.20
N LEU A 216 -12.61 -5.37 -0.62
CA LEU A 216 -13.50 -6.29 -1.35
C LEU A 216 -14.01 -7.44 -0.47
N ASP A 217 -13.85 -7.35 0.82
CA ASP A 217 -14.17 -8.40 1.81
C ASP A 217 -13.61 -9.80 1.44
N LYS A 218 -12.45 -9.85 0.78
CA LYS A 218 -11.81 -11.10 0.40
C LYS A 218 -11.23 -11.80 1.63
N PRO A 219 -11.43 -13.11 1.80
CA PRO A 219 -10.75 -13.90 2.83
C PRO A 219 -9.23 -13.78 2.71
N VAL A 220 -8.54 -13.58 3.82
CA VAL A 220 -7.09 -13.42 3.84
C VAL A 220 -6.41 -14.39 4.78
N ILE A 221 -5.21 -14.80 4.41
CA ILE A 221 -4.25 -15.50 5.27
C ILE A 221 -3.02 -14.63 5.40
N GLN A 222 -2.69 -14.29 6.62
CA GLN A 222 -1.46 -13.59 6.94
C GLN A 222 -0.36 -14.57 7.32
N ILE A 223 0.77 -14.48 6.60
CA ILE A 223 1.97 -15.26 6.95
C ILE A 223 2.75 -14.52 8.03
N GLU A 224 3.10 -15.22 9.09
CA GLU A 224 3.91 -14.67 10.17
C GLU A 224 5.34 -14.35 9.71
N LEU A 225 5.76 -13.08 9.87
CA LEU A 225 7.15 -12.59 9.82
C LEU A 225 8.05 -13.17 8.71
N THR A 226 7.55 -13.27 7.48
CA THR A 226 8.31 -13.79 6.33
C THR A 226 8.89 -12.72 5.44
N THR A 227 9.01 -11.50 5.93
CA THR A 227 9.54 -10.37 5.18
C THR A 227 11.03 -10.17 5.44
N TYR A 228 11.68 -9.44 4.53
CA TYR A 228 13.07 -9.04 4.71
C TYR A 228 13.22 -8.18 5.99
N PRO A 229 14.23 -8.45 6.84
CA PRO A 229 14.43 -7.71 8.10
C PRO A 229 14.53 -6.19 7.97
N GLY A 230 14.93 -5.68 6.79
CA GLY A 230 14.90 -4.23 6.49
C GLY A 230 13.52 -3.58 6.51
N CYS A 231 12.45 -4.37 6.62
CA CYS A 231 11.11 -3.89 6.90
C CYS A 231 10.90 -3.53 8.38
N PHE A 232 11.87 -3.82 9.25
CA PHE A 232 11.83 -3.58 10.69
C PHE A 232 12.87 -2.52 11.10
N PRO A 233 12.65 -1.81 12.21
CA PRO A 233 13.51 -0.71 12.67
C PRO A 233 14.98 -1.06 12.80
N GLU A 234 15.28 -2.26 13.31
CA GLU A 234 16.65 -2.69 13.61
C GLU A 234 17.56 -2.80 12.38
N ALA A 235 16.96 -3.02 11.22
CA ALA A 235 17.72 -3.17 9.96
C ALA A 235 17.77 -1.88 9.14
N ASP A 236 17.06 -0.84 9.54
CA ASP A 236 17.04 0.44 8.81
C ASP A 236 18.15 1.37 9.31
N LYS A 237 19.22 1.47 8.53
CA LYS A 237 20.37 2.34 8.80
C LYS A 237 20.14 3.82 8.44
N ARG A 238 18.99 4.19 7.86
CA ARG A 238 18.68 5.55 7.40
C ARG A 238 18.06 6.39 8.51
N ASN A 239 18.82 6.67 9.58
CA ASN A 239 18.31 7.42 10.72
C ASN A 239 18.50 8.94 10.64
N GLU A 240 19.35 9.44 9.71
CA GLU A 240 19.73 10.85 9.63
C GLU A 240 18.55 11.80 9.34
N ASP A 241 17.55 11.32 8.61
CA ASP A 241 16.33 12.08 8.28
C ASP A 241 15.10 11.65 9.09
N ALA A 242 15.30 10.90 10.18
CA ALA A 242 14.18 10.42 10.98
C ALA A 242 13.58 11.55 11.82
N TRP A 243 12.26 11.69 11.76
CA TRP A 243 11.47 12.52 12.65
C TRP A 243 11.17 11.79 13.96
N ILE A 244 10.84 10.52 13.86
CA ILE A 244 10.48 9.69 15.02
C ILE A 244 11.73 9.37 15.83
N SER A 245 11.66 9.50 17.15
CA SER A 245 12.72 9.07 18.04
C SER A 245 12.97 7.57 17.96
N LYS A 246 14.20 7.16 18.27
CA LYS A 246 14.56 5.73 18.36
C LYS A 246 13.63 4.98 19.33
N THR A 247 13.32 5.59 20.47
CA THR A 247 12.43 5.01 21.49
C THR A 247 11.07 4.66 20.92
N LYS A 248 10.45 5.57 20.14
CA LYS A 248 9.14 5.32 19.52
C LYS A 248 9.20 4.21 18.49
N LEU A 249 10.28 4.15 17.68
CA LEU A 249 10.49 3.06 16.73
C LEU A 249 10.69 1.71 17.44
N ASP A 250 11.40 1.70 18.56
CA ASP A 250 11.61 0.49 19.36
C ASP A 250 10.29 0.02 20.01
N GLU A 251 9.43 0.93 20.44
CA GLU A 251 8.08 0.61 20.92
C GLU A 251 7.23 -0.08 19.84
N GLU A 252 7.18 0.47 18.61
CA GLU A 252 6.45 -0.15 17.48
C GLU A 252 7.05 -1.52 17.11
N ALA A 253 8.38 -1.66 17.11
CA ALA A 253 9.05 -2.93 16.84
C ALA A 253 8.74 -3.98 17.91
N ASN A 254 8.78 -3.58 19.18
CA ASN A 254 8.48 -4.47 20.32
C ASN A 254 6.99 -4.91 20.29
N LEU A 255 6.09 -4.04 19.91
CA LEU A 255 4.68 -4.40 19.72
C LEU A 255 4.54 -5.46 18.62
N THR A 256 5.19 -5.28 17.48
CA THR A 256 5.20 -6.25 16.37
C THR A 256 5.78 -7.59 16.81
N LYS A 257 6.91 -7.61 17.51
CA LYS A 257 7.54 -8.83 18.04
C LYS A 257 6.67 -9.55 19.04
N ARG A 258 6.09 -8.81 20.00
CA ARG A 258 5.26 -9.37 21.08
C ARG A 258 3.99 -10.00 20.57
N THR A 259 3.33 -9.38 19.62
CA THR A 259 2.07 -9.89 19.06
C THR A 259 2.26 -10.99 18.03
N LYS A 260 3.51 -11.21 17.55
CA LYS A 260 3.81 -12.09 16.40
C LYS A 260 2.94 -11.78 15.16
N ARG A 261 2.26 -10.65 15.19
CA ARG A 261 1.36 -10.17 14.16
C ARG A 261 1.93 -8.87 13.64
N PRO A 262 2.50 -8.85 12.44
CA PRO A 262 2.92 -7.61 11.82
C PRO A 262 1.72 -6.70 11.49
N PHE A 263 0.50 -7.12 11.81
CA PHE A 263 -0.74 -6.40 11.56
C PHE A 263 -1.56 -6.19 12.83
N LYS A 264 -0.98 -5.51 13.78
CA LYS A 264 -1.78 -4.71 14.68
C LYS A 264 -1.95 -3.34 14.01
N LEU A 265 -3.17 -2.89 13.81
CA LEU A 265 -3.39 -1.51 13.39
C LEU A 265 -2.83 -0.61 14.48
N PRO A 266 -1.79 0.21 14.21
CA PRO A 266 -1.24 1.07 15.22
C PRO A 266 -2.31 2.06 15.69
N TYR A 267 -2.30 2.36 17.00
CA TYR A 267 -3.20 3.36 17.60
C TYR A 267 -4.70 3.02 17.53
N ILE A 268 -5.01 1.72 17.45
CA ILE A 268 -6.34 1.19 17.67
C ILE A 268 -6.28 0.28 18.91
N ASP A 269 -7.17 0.51 19.86
CA ASP A 269 -7.14 -0.20 21.15
C ASP A 269 -7.54 -1.67 21.02
N GLU A 270 -8.32 -2.02 20.01
CA GLU A 270 -8.83 -3.35 19.78
C GLU A 270 -7.94 -4.18 18.86
N ASP A 271 -7.86 -5.47 19.16
CA ASP A 271 -7.02 -6.43 18.43
C ASP A 271 -7.78 -7.04 17.24
N TRP A 272 -8.05 -6.22 16.23
CA TRP A 272 -8.79 -6.64 15.03
C TRP A 272 -7.93 -7.50 14.11
N ILE A 273 -8.29 -8.77 14.01
CA ILE A 273 -7.64 -9.74 13.11
C ILE A 273 -8.40 -9.77 11.80
N LEU A 274 -7.73 -9.49 10.68
CA LEU A 274 -8.40 -9.45 9.37
C LEU A 274 -8.63 -10.84 8.74
N GLY A 275 -7.99 -11.87 9.27
CA GLY A 275 -8.10 -13.24 8.78
C GLY A 275 -7.24 -14.20 9.57
N HIS A 276 -7.06 -15.40 9.06
CA HIS A 276 -6.21 -16.40 9.68
C HIS A 276 -4.74 -16.02 9.59
N THR A 277 -3.98 -16.33 10.64
CA THR A 277 -2.54 -16.14 10.71
C THR A 277 -1.85 -17.48 10.84
N CYS A 278 -0.79 -17.75 10.09
CA CYS A 278 -0.04 -18.99 10.19
C CYS A 278 1.43 -18.82 9.78
N LYS A 279 2.23 -19.80 10.18
CA LYS A 279 3.58 -19.95 9.63
C LYS A 279 3.52 -20.43 8.18
N PRO A 280 4.55 -20.17 7.35
CA PRO A 280 4.55 -20.55 5.93
C PRO A 280 4.26 -22.04 5.68
N GLU A 281 4.85 -22.90 6.48
CA GLU A 281 4.70 -24.37 6.38
C GLU A 281 3.28 -24.88 6.67
N SER A 282 2.48 -24.07 7.35
CA SER A 282 1.08 -24.41 7.67
C SER A 282 0.08 -23.91 6.62
N LEU A 283 0.53 -23.24 5.55
CA LEU A 283 -0.33 -22.66 4.53
C LEU A 283 -1.34 -23.64 3.92
N PRO A 284 -0.96 -24.89 3.49
CA PRO A 284 -1.92 -25.80 2.89
C PRO A 284 -3.08 -26.18 3.83
N LYS A 285 -2.78 -26.36 5.12
CA LYS A 285 -3.79 -26.65 6.15
C LYS A 285 -4.69 -25.42 6.39
N THR A 286 -4.09 -24.24 6.46
CA THR A 286 -4.82 -23.00 6.75
C THR A 286 -5.74 -22.62 5.59
N ILE A 287 -5.36 -22.88 4.34
CA ILE A 287 -6.22 -22.67 3.16
C ILE A 287 -7.51 -23.48 3.29
N LYS A 288 -7.44 -24.76 3.66
CA LYS A 288 -8.63 -25.60 3.87
C LYS A 288 -9.54 -25.00 4.94
N LEU A 289 -8.95 -24.60 6.09
CA LEU A 289 -9.71 -23.98 7.17
C LEU A 289 -10.42 -22.69 6.73
N VAL A 290 -9.74 -21.83 5.94
CA VAL A 290 -10.32 -20.60 5.43
C VAL A 290 -11.49 -20.87 4.48
N MET A 291 -11.43 -21.93 3.68
CA MET A 291 -12.54 -22.32 2.80
C MET A 291 -13.78 -22.70 3.57
N ASP A 292 -13.61 -23.36 4.72
CA ASP A 292 -14.72 -23.76 5.60
C ASP A 292 -15.28 -22.56 6.39
N GLU A 293 -14.46 -21.54 6.65
CA GLU A 293 -14.76 -20.39 7.52
C GLU A 293 -14.77 -19.03 6.78
N LYS A 294 -15.08 -18.99 5.47
CA LYS A 294 -14.95 -17.78 4.62
C LYS A 294 -15.50 -16.48 5.22
N GLY A 295 -16.63 -16.55 5.89
CA GLY A 295 -17.30 -15.38 6.48
C GLY A 295 -16.82 -14.97 7.87
N LYS A 296 -16.00 -15.81 8.54
CA LYS A 296 -15.65 -15.65 9.97
C LYS A 296 -15.12 -14.28 10.34
N PHE A 297 -14.28 -13.68 9.50
CA PHE A 297 -13.64 -12.39 9.74
C PHE A 297 -14.18 -11.25 8.87
N SER A 298 -15.38 -11.38 8.30
CA SER A 298 -15.94 -10.35 7.41
C SER A 298 -16.14 -9.01 8.10
N SER A 299 -16.68 -8.99 9.31
CA SER A 299 -16.83 -7.75 10.10
C SER A 299 -15.48 -7.08 10.39
N ASN A 300 -14.46 -7.88 10.71
CA ASN A 300 -13.12 -7.37 10.96
C ASN A 300 -12.51 -6.76 9.69
N ARG A 301 -12.67 -7.43 8.53
CA ARG A 301 -12.18 -6.90 7.24
C ARG A 301 -12.86 -5.60 6.85
N LYS A 302 -14.18 -5.50 7.07
CA LYS A 302 -14.93 -4.25 6.82
C LYS A 302 -14.43 -3.11 7.69
N TYR A 303 -14.23 -3.36 8.97
CA TYR A 303 -13.63 -2.38 9.88
C TYR A 303 -12.23 -1.94 9.41
N TRP A 304 -11.37 -2.90 9.02
CA TRP A 304 -10.05 -2.59 8.47
C TRP A 304 -10.12 -1.75 7.19
N ALA A 305 -11.05 -2.07 6.29
CA ALA A 305 -11.25 -1.33 5.07
C ALA A 305 -11.58 0.15 5.35
N GLU A 306 -12.51 0.41 6.27
CA GLU A 306 -12.89 1.76 6.70
C GLU A 306 -11.72 2.52 7.34
N GLN A 307 -10.91 1.84 8.16
CA GLN A 307 -9.76 2.45 8.82
C GLN A 307 -8.61 2.75 7.84
N CYS A 308 -8.42 1.92 6.82
CA CYS A 308 -7.29 2.03 5.90
C CYS A 308 -7.56 2.88 4.67
N CYS A 309 -8.81 2.95 4.20
CA CYS A 309 -9.16 3.70 2.99
C CYS A 309 -10.45 4.50 3.19
N TRP A 310 -10.30 5.80 3.33
CA TRP A 310 -11.43 6.71 3.52
C TRP A 310 -12.31 6.80 2.27
N LYS A 311 -13.61 6.55 2.43
CA LYS A 311 -14.64 6.61 1.37
C LYS A 311 -14.25 5.82 0.12
N PHE A 312 -14.14 4.49 0.25
CA PHE A 312 -13.94 3.59 -0.89
C PHE A 312 -15.23 3.45 -1.71
N ASP A 313 -15.46 4.38 -2.64
CA ASP A 313 -16.67 4.51 -3.45
C ASP A 313 -16.41 4.77 -4.95
N GLY A 314 -15.14 4.61 -5.37
CA GLY A 314 -14.73 4.84 -6.76
C GLY A 314 -14.57 6.32 -7.16
N ASN A 315 -14.67 7.25 -6.22
CA ASN A 315 -14.56 8.69 -6.50
C ASN A 315 -13.45 9.39 -5.69
N ILE A 316 -12.48 8.64 -5.20
CA ILE A 316 -11.37 9.14 -4.37
C ILE A 316 -10.55 10.17 -5.14
N SER A 317 -10.20 9.88 -6.39
CA SER A 317 -9.35 10.76 -7.22
C SER A 317 -10.00 12.11 -7.46
N ASN A 318 -11.30 12.16 -7.75
CA ASN A 318 -12.01 13.42 -7.96
C ASN A 318 -12.05 14.25 -6.68
N ARG A 319 -12.43 13.65 -5.55
CA ARG A 319 -12.45 14.34 -4.26
C ARG A 319 -11.08 14.90 -3.88
N MET A 320 -10.01 14.12 -4.09
CA MET A 320 -8.65 14.57 -3.81
C MET A 320 -8.24 15.75 -4.70
N LEU A 321 -8.64 15.74 -5.98
CA LEU A 321 -8.39 16.86 -6.88
C LEU A 321 -9.14 18.12 -6.46
N ASP A 322 -10.40 18.00 -6.04
CA ASP A 322 -11.17 19.13 -5.52
C ASP A 322 -10.49 19.75 -4.29
N MET A 323 -9.96 18.92 -3.38
CA MET A 323 -9.19 19.38 -2.23
C MET A 323 -7.87 20.06 -2.62
N ILE A 324 -7.17 19.53 -3.64
CA ILE A 324 -5.94 20.13 -4.17
C ILE A 324 -6.27 21.48 -4.82
N GLU A 325 -7.33 21.57 -5.61
CA GLU A 325 -7.79 22.83 -6.21
C GLU A 325 -8.07 23.89 -5.15
N CYS A 326 -8.85 23.53 -4.15
CA CYS A 326 -9.10 24.42 -3.01
C CYS A 326 -7.82 24.85 -2.29
N PHE A 327 -6.85 23.97 -2.14
CA PHE A 327 -5.56 24.29 -1.52
C PHE A 327 -4.73 25.27 -2.37
N ILE A 328 -4.73 25.09 -3.69
CA ILE A 328 -4.00 25.97 -4.63
C ILE A 328 -4.64 27.36 -4.69
N ASP A 329 -5.97 27.43 -4.82
CA ASP A 329 -6.69 28.69 -5.04
C ASP A 329 -6.74 29.56 -3.79
N LYS A 330 -6.80 28.98 -2.61
CA LYS A 330 -7.06 29.74 -1.38
C LYS A 330 -5.82 30.17 -0.63
N ASN A 331 -4.62 29.67 -0.94
CA ASN A 331 -3.43 29.82 -0.07
C ASN A 331 -3.72 29.59 1.44
N VAL A 332 -4.81 28.89 1.78
CA VAL A 332 -5.38 28.71 3.12
C VAL A 332 -5.43 27.22 3.41
N PRO A 333 -5.06 26.78 4.63
CA PRO A 333 -5.33 25.40 5.05
C PRO A 333 -6.82 25.13 4.90
N VAL A 334 -7.17 24.09 4.12
CA VAL A 334 -8.55 23.64 3.98
C VAL A 334 -9.01 23.11 5.34
N GLN A 335 -9.69 23.93 6.12
CA GLN A 335 -10.54 23.41 7.20
C GLN A 335 -11.68 22.67 6.50
N LEU A 336 -11.83 21.40 6.80
CA LEU A 336 -12.92 20.55 6.31
C LEU A 336 -14.26 21.25 6.61
N ALA A 337 -14.82 21.88 5.60
CA ALA A 337 -16.27 21.96 5.52
C ALA A 337 -16.73 20.52 5.27
N GLU A 338 -17.54 19.98 6.16
CA GLU A 338 -18.21 18.71 5.96
C GLU A 338 -18.96 18.80 4.63
N ILE A 339 -18.36 18.17 3.60
CA ILE A 339 -19.06 17.96 2.34
C ILE A 339 -19.93 16.74 2.61
N SER A 340 -21.17 17.03 2.98
CA SER A 340 -22.28 16.09 3.20
C SER A 340 -22.52 15.20 1.99
#